data_62e7cbba237ae863b9f71eae41b11f7e
#
_entry.id   62e7cbba237ae863b9f71eae41b11f7e
#
_cell.length_a   1.000
_cell.length_b   1.000
_cell.length_c   1.000
_cell.angle_alpha   90.00
_cell.angle_beta   90.00
_cell.angle_gamma   90.00
#
_symmetry.space_group_name_H-M   'P 1'
#
loop_
_entity.id
_entity.type
_entity.pdbx_description
1 polymer ?
#
loop_
_entity_poly.entity_id
_entity_poly.type
_entity_poly.pdbx_seq_one_letter_code
_entity_poly.pdbx_strand_id
1 'polypeptide(L)'
;KYAYGGDFGETVHDGNFCIDGMVYPDRSIGSSALEVKNVYRPLRIKQISAKAGIYQFKNTYGFTSISKKFVLEYILEEFGIEVARGKVELELEAGESKLVTIKELANRQGESLYVRFELRNQNDSWIQKKETIIGMEQFTVCKTKCYCDKKGRIENKGLQENQRFIKVDENKEIVVQGRNFEYAVNRSTGLFSSIKWNN
;
A
#
# COMPACT_ATOMS: atom_id res chain seq x y z
N LYS A 1 -3.19 -6.67 32.66
CA LYS A 1 -4.58 -6.92 32.24
C LYS A 1 -5.22 -5.56 31.96
N TYR A 2 -5.83 -5.41 30.79
CA TYR A 2 -6.65 -4.25 30.49
C TYR A 2 -8.07 -4.49 31.02
N ALA A 3 -8.67 -3.46 31.56
CA ALA A 3 -9.97 -3.49 32.18
C ALA A 3 -10.93 -2.52 31.46
N TYR A 4 -12.21 -2.80 31.52
CA TYR A 4 -13.28 -1.96 31.00
C TYR A 4 -14.44 -1.86 32.00
N GLY A 5 -15.48 -1.14 31.65
CA GLY A 5 -16.61 -0.85 32.54
C GLY A 5 -17.21 -2.08 33.18
N GLY A 6 -17.35 -2.08 34.50
CA GLY A 6 -17.81 -3.18 35.31
C GLY A 6 -16.72 -4.11 35.87
N ASP A 7 -15.49 -4.05 35.35
CA ASP A 7 -14.38 -4.92 35.76
C ASP A 7 -13.91 -4.66 37.21
N PHE A 8 -14.21 -3.49 37.77
CA PHE A 8 -13.87 -3.07 39.14
C PHE A 8 -15.10 -3.06 40.06
N GLY A 9 -16.24 -3.59 39.61
CA GLY A 9 -17.47 -3.68 40.40
C GLY A 9 -18.33 -2.42 40.39
N GLU A 10 -18.03 -1.45 39.56
CA GLU A 10 -18.85 -0.26 39.36
C GLU A 10 -20.19 -0.64 38.70
N THR A 11 -21.27 0.04 39.11
CA THR A 11 -22.65 -0.30 38.70
C THR A 11 -23.18 0.53 37.54
N VAL A 12 -22.54 1.67 37.23
CA VAL A 12 -22.89 2.51 36.07
C VAL A 12 -21.76 2.43 35.07
N HIS A 13 -21.95 1.66 34.00
CA HIS A 13 -20.95 1.46 32.95
C HIS A 13 -21.61 0.98 31.65
N ASP A 14 -20.91 1.12 30.53
CA ASP A 14 -21.34 0.70 29.20
C ASP A 14 -20.76 -0.68 28.80
N GLY A 15 -20.39 -1.51 29.78
CA GLY A 15 -19.81 -2.84 29.57
C GLY A 15 -18.52 -2.78 28.78
N ASN A 16 -18.45 -3.59 27.72
CA ASN A 16 -17.30 -3.67 26.82
C ASN A 16 -17.26 -2.58 25.74
N PHE A 17 -18.10 -1.55 25.85
CA PHE A 17 -18.07 -0.38 24.96
C PHE A 17 -16.89 0.51 25.34
N CYS A 18 -15.70 0.05 24.97
CA CYS A 18 -14.40 0.68 25.24
C CYS A 18 -13.40 0.24 24.17
N ILE A 19 -12.23 0.84 24.13
CA ILE A 19 -11.17 0.54 23.14
C ILE A 19 -11.62 0.93 21.71
N ASP A 20 -12.51 1.90 21.58
CA ASP A 20 -13.06 2.39 20.32
C ASP A 20 -12.21 3.54 19.73
N GLY A 21 -11.16 3.93 20.43
CA GLY A 21 -10.25 5.00 20.00
C GLY A 21 -9.24 4.53 18.95
N MET A 22 -8.55 5.51 18.36
CA MET A 22 -7.48 5.27 17.40
C MET A 22 -6.20 4.72 18.03
N VAL A 23 -6.08 4.82 19.36
CA VAL A 23 -4.93 4.37 20.15
C VAL A 23 -5.44 3.40 21.22
N TYR A 24 -4.79 2.26 21.32
CA TYR A 24 -5.15 1.23 22.30
C TYR A 24 -4.64 1.59 23.70
N PRO A 25 -5.16 0.94 24.78
CA PRO A 25 -4.74 1.20 26.16
C PRO A 25 -3.25 1.00 26.43
N ASP A 26 -2.57 0.14 25.69
CA ASP A 26 -1.12 -0.06 25.73
C ASP A 26 -0.34 1.01 24.93
N ARG A 27 -1.05 2.00 24.39
CA ARG A 27 -0.54 3.06 23.52
C ARG A 27 -0.06 2.59 22.15
N SER A 28 -0.34 1.37 21.77
CA SER A 28 -0.16 0.96 20.38
C SER A 28 -1.17 1.66 19.47
N ILE A 29 -0.80 1.84 18.20
CA ILE A 29 -1.59 2.61 17.24
C ILE A 29 -2.46 1.64 16.45
N GLY A 30 -3.76 1.91 16.39
CA GLY A 30 -4.69 1.19 15.52
C GLY A 30 -4.53 1.58 14.04
N SER A 31 -5.06 0.76 13.14
CA SER A 31 -5.07 1.03 11.69
C SER A 31 -5.75 2.35 11.34
N SER A 32 -6.79 2.74 12.06
CA SER A 32 -7.49 4.01 11.89
C SER A 32 -6.59 5.23 12.14
N ALA A 33 -5.68 5.15 13.12
CA ALA A 33 -4.71 6.21 13.39
C ALA A 33 -3.69 6.36 12.25
N LEU A 34 -3.29 5.25 11.63
CA LEU A 34 -2.40 5.27 10.46
C LEU A 34 -3.09 5.93 9.26
N GLU A 35 -4.37 5.64 9.06
CA GLU A 35 -5.14 6.28 7.98
C GLU A 35 -5.35 7.77 8.25
N VAL A 36 -5.69 8.17 9.46
CA VAL A 36 -5.78 9.58 9.85
C VAL A 36 -4.46 10.31 9.57
N LYS A 37 -3.33 9.73 9.97
CA LYS A 37 -2.01 10.27 9.66
C LYS A 37 -1.82 10.48 8.16
N ASN A 38 -2.23 9.52 7.34
CA ASN A 38 -2.11 9.62 5.89
C ASN A 38 -3.07 10.66 5.30
N VAL A 39 -4.30 10.75 5.81
CA VAL A 39 -5.28 11.76 5.39
C VAL A 39 -4.79 13.18 5.73
N TYR A 40 -4.16 13.38 6.88
CA TYR A 40 -3.65 14.69 7.31
C TYR A 40 -2.22 15.00 6.84
N ARG A 41 -1.63 14.18 5.97
CA ARG A 41 -0.28 14.45 5.45
C ARG A 41 -0.19 15.84 4.78
N PRO A 42 0.89 16.58 4.99
CA PRO A 42 1.00 17.96 4.51
C PRO A 42 1.37 18.09 3.02
N LEU A 43 1.85 17.01 2.41
CA LEU A 43 2.20 16.98 0.99
C LEU A 43 1.19 16.13 0.23
N ARG A 44 0.54 16.71 -0.78
CA ARG A 44 -0.29 16.01 -1.74
C ARG A 44 0.46 15.80 -3.03
N ILE A 45 0.37 14.61 -3.57
CA ILE A 45 1.06 14.25 -4.80
C ILE A 45 0.01 13.82 -5.83
N LYS A 46 0.21 14.20 -7.08
CA LYS A 46 -0.60 13.76 -8.21
C LYS A 46 0.33 13.30 -9.33
N GLN A 47 0.18 12.08 -9.79
CA GLN A 47 0.89 11.58 -10.95
C GLN A 47 0.27 12.20 -12.21
N ILE A 48 1.06 12.98 -12.95
CA ILE A 48 0.64 13.63 -14.19
C ILE A 48 0.96 12.72 -15.39
N SER A 49 2.17 12.15 -15.40
CA SER A 49 2.60 11.21 -16.43
C SER A 49 3.58 10.21 -15.86
N ALA A 50 3.17 8.96 -15.72
CA ALA A 50 4.05 7.87 -15.33
C ALA A 50 5.19 7.69 -16.35
N LYS A 51 4.86 7.72 -17.65
CA LYS A 51 5.83 7.56 -18.73
C LYS A 51 6.92 8.63 -18.72
N ALA A 52 6.56 9.88 -18.46
CA ALA A 52 7.52 10.98 -18.43
C ALA A 52 8.13 11.21 -17.03
N GLY A 53 7.72 10.48 -16.00
CA GLY A 53 8.14 10.68 -14.60
C GLY A 53 7.71 12.03 -14.05
N ILE A 54 6.55 12.57 -14.49
CA ILE A 54 6.07 13.90 -14.09
C ILE A 54 5.05 13.75 -12.96
N TYR A 55 5.30 14.47 -11.86
CA TYR A 55 4.44 14.54 -10.69
C TYR A 55 4.18 15.98 -10.30
N GLN A 56 2.97 16.25 -9.81
CA GLN A 56 2.61 17.50 -9.18
C GLN A 56 2.64 17.33 -7.67
N PHE A 57 3.39 18.19 -6.99
CA PHE A 57 3.45 18.26 -5.54
C PHE A 57 2.73 19.51 -5.06
N LYS A 58 1.93 19.39 -4.00
CA LYS A 58 1.24 20.50 -3.36
C LYS A 58 1.49 20.49 -1.87
N ASN A 59 2.05 21.58 -1.34
CA ASN A 59 2.16 21.82 0.09
C ASN A 59 0.80 22.31 0.63
N THR A 60 0.24 21.60 1.62
CA THR A 60 -1.03 21.97 2.25
C THR A 60 -0.86 22.65 3.60
N TYR A 61 0.37 22.89 4.06
CA TYR A 61 0.60 23.74 5.21
C TYR A 61 0.23 25.19 4.93
N GLY A 62 -0.30 25.87 5.95
CA GLY A 62 -0.60 27.31 5.85
C GLY A 62 0.63 28.22 6.00
N PHE A 63 1.68 27.76 6.71
CA PHE A 63 2.81 28.62 7.13
C PHE A 63 4.17 27.95 7.08
N THR A 64 4.28 26.68 6.63
CA THR A 64 5.51 25.90 6.68
C THR A 64 5.95 25.48 5.29
N SER A 65 7.17 25.79 4.93
CA SER A 65 7.82 25.28 3.72
C SER A 65 8.22 23.81 3.90
N ILE A 66 8.06 23.00 2.85
CA ILE A 66 8.44 21.59 2.87
C ILE A 66 9.95 21.42 2.99
N SER A 67 10.73 22.15 2.20
CA SER A 67 12.19 22.02 2.14
C SER A 67 12.92 22.29 3.46
N LYS A 68 12.34 23.14 4.31
CA LYS A 68 12.96 23.52 5.60
C LYS A 68 12.82 22.46 6.70
N LYS A 69 11.82 21.59 6.59
CA LYS A 69 11.48 20.62 7.65
C LYS A 69 11.60 19.19 7.23
N PHE A 70 11.46 18.90 5.95
CA PHE A 70 11.27 17.55 5.46
C PHE A 70 12.20 17.23 4.30
N VAL A 71 12.48 15.94 4.17
CA VAL A 71 13.11 15.34 3.00
C VAL A 71 12.05 14.49 2.31
N LEU A 72 11.95 14.64 0.99
CA LEU A 72 11.09 13.80 0.16
C LEU A 72 11.96 12.75 -0.54
N GLU A 73 11.63 11.49 -0.32
CA GLU A 73 12.26 10.36 -1.00
C GLU A 73 11.27 9.65 -1.92
N TYR A 74 11.76 9.12 -3.04
CA TYR A 74 11.02 8.14 -3.81
C TYR A 74 11.67 6.76 -3.67
N ILE A 75 10.84 5.74 -3.64
CA ILE A 75 11.23 4.34 -3.59
C ILE A 75 10.51 3.65 -4.72
N LEU A 76 11.27 3.06 -5.65
CA LEU A 76 10.74 2.29 -6.75
C LEU A 76 10.73 0.82 -6.37
N GLU A 77 9.58 0.17 -6.48
CA GLU A 77 9.38 -1.21 -6.07
C GLU A 77 8.83 -2.04 -7.24
N GLU A 78 9.41 -3.21 -7.47
CA GLU A 78 8.90 -4.21 -8.39
C GLU A 78 8.51 -5.46 -7.61
N PHE A 79 7.25 -5.90 -7.74
CA PHE A 79 6.68 -6.97 -6.93
C PHE A 79 6.88 -6.81 -5.41
N GLY A 80 6.90 -5.58 -4.92
CA GLY A 80 7.12 -5.25 -3.51
C GLY A 80 8.59 -5.26 -3.07
N ILE A 81 9.53 -5.48 -3.99
CA ILE A 81 10.97 -5.43 -3.72
C ILE A 81 11.50 -4.07 -4.19
N GLU A 82 12.25 -3.38 -3.32
CA GLU A 82 12.90 -2.12 -3.67
C GLU A 82 13.97 -2.35 -4.74
N VAL A 83 13.82 -1.66 -5.89
CA VAL A 83 14.77 -1.72 -7.01
C VAL A 83 15.52 -0.42 -7.22
N ALA A 84 15.02 0.68 -6.71
CA ALA A 84 15.71 1.97 -6.71
C ALA A 84 15.16 2.90 -5.63
N ARG A 85 16.00 3.83 -5.17
CA ARG A 85 15.64 4.90 -4.23
C ARG A 85 16.39 6.18 -4.59
N GLY A 86 15.75 7.31 -4.32
CA GLY A 86 16.39 8.60 -4.49
C GLY A 86 15.66 9.70 -3.73
N LYS A 87 16.28 10.89 -3.69
CA LYS A 87 15.69 12.08 -3.10
C LYS A 87 15.09 12.97 -4.18
N VAL A 88 14.01 13.64 -3.84
CA VAL A 88 13.40 14.65 -4.70
C VAL A 88 13.74 16.02 -4.11
N GLU A 89 14.53 16.80 -4.83
CA GLU A 89 14.80 18.18 -4.46
C GLU A 89 13.53 19.00 -4.70
N LEU A 90 12.87 19.34 -3.60
CA LEU A 90 11.56 19.99 -3.63
C LEU A 90 11.56 21.24 -2.74
N GLU A 91 11.68 22.40 -3.36
CA GLU A 91 11.40 23.67 -2.71
C GLU A 91 9.94 24.03 -2.97
N LEU A 92 9.16 24.09 -1.90
CA LEU A 92 7.73 24.29 -1.96
C LEU A 92 7.26 25.09 -0.75
N GLU A 93 6.90 26.34 -0.97
CA GLU A 93 6.39 27.22 0.10
C GLU A 93 4.96 26.83 0.50
N ALA A 94 4.47 27.43 1.57
CA ALA A 94 3.13 27.17 2.09
C ALA A 94 2.06 27.42 1.02
N GLY A 95 1.18 26.45 0.79
CA GLY A 95 0.10 26.52 -0.21
C GLY A 95 0.52 26.35 -1.66
N GLU A 96 1.81 26.31 -1.94
CA GLU A 96 2.36 26.25 -3.30
C GLU A 96 2.14 24.86 -3.93
N SER A 97 2.09 24.87 -5.28
CA SER A 97 2.07 23.63 -6.09
C SER A 97 3.12 23.70 -7.18
N LYS A 98 3.87 22.63 -7.40
CA LYS A 98 4.95 22.56 -8.38
C LYS A 98 4.91 21.26 -9.17
N LEU A 99 5.18 21.34 -10.46
CA LEU A 99 5.44 20.18 -11.31
C LEU A 99 6.93 19.85 -11.29
N VAL A 100 7.24 18.58 -11.04
CA VAL A 100 8.62 18.08 -11.02
C VAL A 100 8.71 16.87 -11.92
N THR A 101 9.75 16.85 -12.75
CA THR A 101 10.12 15.69 -13.54
C THR A 101 11.24 14.93 -12.85
N ILE A 102 10.96 13.69 -12.48
CA ILE A 102 11.94 12.78 -11.87
C ILE A 102 12.44 11.87 -12.98
N LYS A 103 13.61 12.22 -13.52
CA LYS A 103 14.19 11.54 -14.70
C LYS A 103 14.40 10.06 -14.47
N GLU A 104 14.76 9.68 -13.27
CA GLU A 104 14.99 8.30 -12.83
C GLU A 104 13.72 7.44 -12.88
N LEU A 105 12.55 8.07 -12.86
CA LEU A 105 11.25 7.39 -12.96
C LEU A 105 10.70 7.39 -14.39
N ALA A 106 11.32 8.16 -15.30
CA ALA A 106 10.85 8.26 -16.67
C ALA A 106 11.18 7.00 -17.48
N ASN A 107 10.24 6.62 -18.38
CA ASN A 107 10.38 5.51 -19.33
C ASN A 107 10.78 4.17 -18.67
N ARG A 108 10.46 3.98 -17.40
CA ARG A 108 10.70 2.71 -16.71
C ARG A 108 9.87 1.60 -17.34
N GLN A 109 10.53 0.47 -17.55
CA GLN A 109 9.91 -0.77 -17.98
C GLN A 109 10.05 -1.77 -16.85
N GLY A 110 9.08 -2.62 -16.69
CA GLY A 110 9.05 -3.67 -15.66
C GLY A 110 7.63 -4.22 -15.53
N GLU A 111 7.50 -5.23 -14.71
CA GLU A 111 6.22 -5.84 -14.37
C GLU A 111 5.81 -5.41 -12.96
N SER A 112 4.56 -4.92 -12.79
CA SER A 112 4.05 -4.51 -11.48
C SER A 112 4.97 -3.53 -10.74
N LEU A 113 5.38 -2.46 -11.46
CA LEU A 113 6.29 -1.46 -10.96
C LEU A 113 5.52 -0.31 -10.31
N TYR A 114 5.87 0.01 -9.08
CA TYR A 114 5.26 1.09 -8.29
C TYR A 114 6.31 2.04 -7.77
N VAL A 115 5.95 3.30 -7.63
CA VAL A 115 6.76 4.29 -6.91
C VAL A 115 6.01 4.71 -5.66
N ARG A 116 6.70 4.65 -4.53
CA ARG A 116 6.24 5.19 -3.25
C ARG A 116 7.06 6.43 -2.91
N PHE A 117 6.37 7.52 -2.60
CA PHE A 117 6.95 8.74 -2.07
C PHE A 117 6.79 8.77 -0.57
N GLU A 118 7.87 9.10 0.14
CA GLU A 118 7.89 9.24 1.60
C GLU A 118 8.39 10.62 2.00
N LEU A 119 7.56 11.36 2.72
CA LEU A 119 7.95 12.62 3.33
C LEU A 119 8.47 12.32 4.74
N ARG A 120 9.73 12.62 5.00
CA ARG A 120 10.41 12.30 6.26
C ARG A 120 10.86 13.55 6.98
N ASN A 121 10.83 13.52 8.31
CA ASN A 121 11.42 14.56 9.13
C ASN A 121 12.94 14.68 8.89
N GLN A 122 13.40 15.90 8.68
CA GLN A 122 14.83 16.18 8.49
C GLN A 122 15.61 16.24 9.80
N ASN A 123 14.98 16.69 10.89
CA ASN A 123 15.60 16.91 12.20
C ASN A 123 14.79 16.28 13.33
N ASP A 124 15.45 16.06 14.46
CA ASP A 124 14.78 15.70 15.70
C ASP A 124 13.95 16.87 16.24
N SER A 125 12.81 16.56 16.79
CA SER A 125 11.97 17.47 17.55
C SER A 125 11.51 16.79 18.85
N TRP A 126 10.94 17.55 19.76
CA TRP A 126 10.38 17.00 21.01
C TRP A 126 9.18 16.06 20.76
N ILE A 127 8.51 16.17 19.60
CA ILE A 127 7.36 15.31 19.22
C ILE A 127 7.79 14.15 18.34
N GLN A 128 8.73 14.37 17.42
CA GLN A 128 9.05 13.41 16.35
C GLN A 128 10.56 13.33 16.14
N LYS A 129 11.05 12.13 15.94
CA LYS A 129 12.46 11.88 15.61
C LYS A 129 12.73 12.17 14.14
N LYS A 130 13.99 12.44 13.85
CA LYS A 130 14.52 12.43 12.47
C LYS A 130 14.12 11.12 11.77
N GLU A 131 13.99 11.17 10.46
CA GLU A 131 13.59 10.05 9.58
C GLU A 131 12.17 9.51 9.83
N THR A 132 11.40 10.07 10.78
CA THR A 132 9.99 9.68 10.94
C THR A 132 9.21 10.01 9.67
N ILE A 133 8.52 9.02 9.11
CA ILE A 133 7.64 9.22 7.94
C ILE A 133 6.41 10.01 8.38
N ILE A 134 6.22 11.18 7.79
CA ILE A 134 5.10 12.09 8.06
C ILE A 134 3.90 11.77 7.16
N GLY A 135 4.17 11.35 5.95
CA GLY A 135 3.16 10.96 4.97
C GLY A 135 3.77 10.19 3.84
N MET A 136 2.96 9.39 3.17
CA MET A 136 3.38 8.64 2.01
C MET A 136 2.27 8.59 0.95
N GLU A 137 2.66 8.35 -0.29
CA GLU A 137 1.74 8.14 -1.40
C GLU A 137 2.38 7.22 -2.44
N GLN A 138 1.59 6.31 -3.01
CA GLN A 138 2.08 5.33 -3.96
C GLN A 138 1.35 5.48 -5.30
N PHE A 139 2.10 5.32 -6.38
CA PHE A 139 1.58 5.36 -7.74
C PHE A 139 2.08 4.17 -8.56
N THR A 140 1.27 3.74 -9.51
CA THR A 140 1.69 2.76 -10.50
C THR A 140 2.56 3.43 -11.55
N VAL A 141 3.74 2.90 -11.79
CA VAL A 141 4.64 3.31 -12.88
C VAL A 141 4.41 2.44 -14.12
N CYS A 142 4.38 1.13 -13.94
CA CYS A 142 4.07 0.17 -14.98
C CYS A 142 3.24 -0.97 -14.39
N LYS A 143 2.22 -1.39 -15.11
CA LYS A 143 1.46 -2.61 -14.77
C LYS A 143 1.71 -3.65 -15.83
N THR A 144 1.98 -4.86 -15.41
CA THR A 144 1.82 -6.02 -16.26
C THR A 144 0.40 -6.01 -16.83
N LYS A 145 0.25 -6.26 -18.11
CA LYS A 145 -1.08 -6.48 -18.67
C LYS A 145 -1.73 -7.61 -17.89
N CYS A 146 -2.78 -7.30 -17.15
CA CYS A 146 -3.59 -8.34 -16.54
C CYS A 146 -4.13 -9.22 -17.68
N TYR A 147 -3.83 -10.49 -17.63
CA TYR A 147 -4.34 -11.48 -18.56
C TYR A 147 -5.84 -11.80 -18.34
N CYS A 148 -6.51 -10.95 -17.60
CA CYS A 148 -7.96 -11.04 -17.39
C CYS A 148 -8.70 -10.13 -18.37
N ASP A 149 -9.74 -10.64 -19.01
CA ASP A 149 -10.70 -9.82 -19.74
C ASP A 149 -11.50 -8.91 -18.78
N LYS A 150 -12.30 -7.99 -19.32
CA LYS A 150 -13.18 -7.10 -18.54
C LYS A 150 -14.21 -7.84 -17.67
N LYS A 151 -14.35 -9.15 -17.81
CA LYS A 151 -15.23 -10.04 -17.03
C LYS A 151 -14.44 -10.88 -16.02
N GLY A 152 -13.14 -10.60 -15.84
CA GLY A 152 -12.28 -11.34 -14.90
C GLY A 152 -11.87 -12.73 -15.40
N ARG A 153 -12.03 -13.04 -16.68
CA ARG A 153 -11.57 -14.30 -17.24
C ARG A 153 -10.10 -14.17 -17.63
N ILE A 154 -9.31 -15.17 -17.27
CA ILE A 154 -7.91 -15.25 -17.68
C ILE A 154 -7.85 -15.47 -19.19
N GLU A 155 -7.34 -14.47 -19.92
CA GLU A 155 -7.02 -14.65 -21.33
C GLU A 155 -5.74 -15.46 -21.47
N ASN A 156 -5.85 -16.68 -21.98
CA ASN A 156 -4.71 -17.58 -22.24
C ASN A 156 -3.83 -17.15 -23.43
N LYS A 157 -3.76 -15.84 -23.72
CA LYS A 157 -2.91 -15.33 -24.82
C LYS A 157 -1.45 -15.28 -24.34
N GLY A 158 -0.69 -16.29 -24.72
CA GLY A 158 0.76 -16.31 -24.56
C GLY A 158 1.31 -17.29 -23.51
N LEU A 159 0.47 -18.05 -22.81
CA LEU A 159 0.97 -19.17 -22.02
C LEU A 159 1.40 -20.30 -22.97
N GLN A 160 2.65 -20.74 -22.86
CA GLN A 160 3.11 -21.94 -23.54
C GLN A 160 2.25 -23.14 -23.12
N GLU A 161 2.08 -24.14 -23.99
CA GLU A 161 1.23 -25.32 -23.71
C GLU A 161 1.52 -25.99 -22.37
N ASN A 162 2.75 -25.90 -21.90
CA ASN A 162 3.25 -26.48 -20.65
C ASN A 162 2.80 -25.71 -19.38
N GLN A 163 2.11 -24.57 -19.54
CA GLN A 163 1.60 -23.72 -18.45
C GLN A 163 0.07 -23.72 -18.35
N ARG A 164 -0.59 -24.60 -19.11
CA ARG A 164 -2.06 -24.73 -19.04
C ARG A 164 -2.48 -25.37 -17.73
N PHE A 165 -3.38 -24.72 -17.04
CA PHE A 165 -4.06 -25.29 -15.89
C PHE A 165 -5.15 -26.25 -16.36
N ILE A 166 -5.18 -27.45 -15.82
CA ILE A 166 -6.27 -28.42 -16.03
C ILE A 166 -7.30 -28.14 -14.93
N LYS A 167 -8.49 -27.77 -15.33
CA LYS A 167 -9.63 -27.67 -14.40
C LYS A 167 -10.38 -29.00 -14.44
N VAL A 168 -10.38 -29.71 -13.34
CA VAL A 168 -11.22 -30.88 -13.15
C VAL A 168 -12.44 -30.45 -12.35
N ASP A 169 -13.63 -30.70 -12.86
CA ASP A 169 -14.89 -30.32 -12.24
C ASP A 169 -15.52 -31.56 -11.59
N GLU A 170 -15.30 -31.73 -10.31
CA GLU A 170 -15.95 -32.76 -9.52
C GLU A 170 -17.20 -32.19 -8.84
N ASN A 171 -18.25 -32.99 -8.63
CA ASN A 171 -19.57 -32.53 -8.18
C ASN A 171 -19.57 -31.70 -6.88
N LYS A 172 -18.58 -31.87 -6.01
CA LYS A 172 -18.46 -31.16 -4.72
C LYS A 172 -17.30 -30.17 -4.65
N GLU A 173 -16.31 -30.31 -5.51
CA GLU A 173 -15.08 -29.54 -5.47
C GLU A 173 -14.69 -29.03 -6.86
N ILE A 174 -14.03 -27.87 -6.88
CA ILE A 174 -13.33 -27.38 -8.07
C ILE A 174 -11.87 -27.70 -7.87
N VAL A 175 -11.32 -28.57 -8.67
CA VAL A 175 -9.90 -28.93 -8.65
C VAL A 175 -9.18 -28.16 -9.76
N VAL A 176 -8.12 -27.46 -9.40
CA VAL A 176 -7.24 -26.76 -10.34
C VAL A 176 -5.87 -27.41 -10.24
N GLN A 177 -5.43 -28.01 -11.31
CA GLN A 177 -4.16 -28.71 -11.36
C GLN A 177 -3.20 -28.01 -12.31
N GLY A 178 -1.99 -27.74 -11.86
CA GLY A 178 -0.87 -27.24 -12.64
C GLY A 178 0.31 -28.20 -12.62
N ARG A 179 1.44 -27.81 -13.18
CA ARG A 179 2.61 -28.66 -13.31
C ARG A 179 3.15 -29.17 -11.96
N ASN A 180 3.13 -28.31 -10.95
CA ASN A 180 3.74 -28.55 -9.64
C ASN A 180 2.77 -28.29 -8.49
N PHE A 181 1.47 -28.17 -8.75
CA PHE A 181 0.48 -27.89 -7.71
C PHE A 181 -0.89 -28.47 -8.05
N GLU A 182 -1.67 -28.69 -7.01
CA GLU A 182 -3.09 -29.02 -7.08
C GLU A 182 -3.82 -28.26 -5.97
N TYR A 183 -4.89 -27.55 -6.34
CA TYR A 183 -5.78 -26.86 -5.41
C TYR A 183 -7.18 -27.41 -5.54
N ALA A 184 -7.79 -27.80 -4.43
CA ALA A 184 -9.20 -28.15 -4.38
C ALA A 184 -9.97 -27.13 -3.56
N VAL A 185 -11.09 -26.64 -4.11
CA VAL A 185 -11.98 -25.67 -3.47
C VAL A 185 -13.35 -26.29 -3.31
N ASN A 186 -13.85 -26.31 -2.09
CA ASN A 186 -15.19 -26.78 -1.79
C ASN A 186 -16.24 -25.79 -2.33
N ARG A 187 -17.17 -26.27 -3.17
CA ARG A 187 -18.17 -25.43 -3.83
C ARG A 187 -19.19 -24.80 -2.86
N SER A 188 -19.49 -25.50 -1.78
CA SER A 188 -20.50 -25.03 -0.82
C SER A 188 -19.97 -23.95 0.12
N THR A 189 -18.69 -24.08 0.53
CA THR A 189 -18.06 -23.16 1.50
C THR A 189 -17.21 -22.09 0.84
N GLY A 190 -16.76 -22.29 -0.40
CA GLY A 190 -15.79 -21.43 -1.08
C GLY A 190 -14.36 -21.51 -0.51
N LEU A 191 -14.10 -22.42 0.42
CA LEU A 191 -12.81 -22.59 1.07
C LEU A 191 -11.97 -23.65 0.37
N PHE A 192 -10.64 -23.56 0.51
CA PHE A 192 -9.75 -24.63 0.08
C PHE A 192 -9.96 -25.87 0.95
N SER A 193 -10.19 -27.03 0.33
CA SER A 193 -10.20 -28.34 0.96
C SER A 193 -8.84 -29.02 0.86
N SER A 194 -8.03 -28.67 -0.15
CA SER A 194 -6.68 -29.20 -0.32
C SER A 194 -5.79 -28.21 -1.06
N ILE A 195 -4.53 -28.11 -0.63
CA ILE A 195 -3.46 -27.38 -1.30
C ILE A 195 -2.24 -28.32 -1.32
N LYS A 196 -1.82 -28.71 -2.53
CA LYS A 196 -0.63 -29.53 -2.72
C LYS A 196 0.36 -28.76 -3.57
N TRP A 197 1.64 -28.80 -3.20
CA TRP A 197 2.73 -28.15 -3.89
C TRP A 197 3.93 -29.09 -3.99
N ASN A 198 4.50 -29.21 -5.20
CA ASN A 198 5.66 -30.07 -5.47
C ASN A 198 5.42 -31.54 -5.06
N ASN A 199 4.48 -32.20 -5.73
CA ASN A 199 4.36 -33.66 -5.66
C ASN A 199 5.54 -34.34 -6.38
#